data_416416cc47e0b482d621e765344668e7
#
_entry.id   416416cc47e0b482d621e765344668e7
#
_cell.length_a   1.000
_cell.length_b   1.000
_cell.length_c   1.000
_cell.angle_alpha   90.00
_cell.angle_beta   90.00
_cell.angle_gamma   90.00
#
_symmetry.space_group_name_H-M   'P 1'
#
loop_
_entity.id
_entity.type
_entity.pdbx_description
1 polymer ?
#
loop_
_entity_poly.entity_id
_entity_poly.type
_entity_poly.pdbx_seq_one_letter_code
_entity_poly.pdbx_strand_id
1 'polypeptide(L)'
;MKAAVVVANEDVQYQEVEEPQVTPGHVKIKVRYSGICGSDIPRVLNHGVHFYPIVLGHEFSGDVVEVGEGVTKVKVGDRVSGAPLLPCMKCDDCQKGNFSLCKHYSFIGSREQGANADYVVVPEQNAVPFADNVPYEQGAMFEPATVAIHGV
;
A
#
# COMPACT_ATOMS: atom_id res chain seq x y z
N MET A 1 -7.39 -11.44 -10.40
CA MET A 1 -7.93 -10.93 -9.15
C MET A 1 -8.95 -9.82 -9.39
N LYS A 2 -9.83 -9.52 -8.44
CA LYS A 2 -10.75 -8.39 -8.51
C LYS A 2 -10.09 -7.12 -7.96
N ALA A 3 -10.38 -5.98 -8.59
CA ALA A 3 -9.89 -4.67 -8.17
C ALA A 3 -10.87 -3.55 -8.52
N ALA A 4 -10.84 -2.47 -7.73
CA ALA A 4 -11.47 -1.20 -8.07
C ALA A 4 -10.41 -0.34 -8.80
N VAL A 5 -10.57 -0.22 -10.11
CA VAL A 5 -9.58 0.41 -11.01
C VAL A 5 -10.08 1.78 -11.44
N VAL A 6 -9.29 2.80 -11.23
CA VAL A 6 -9.51 4.13 -11.82
C VAL A 6 -9.00 4.08 -13.26
N VAL A 7 -9.91 4.04 -14.22
CA VAL A 7 -9.58 3.91 -15.65
C VAL A 7 -9.52 5.26 -16.36
N ALA A 8 -10.21 6.26 -15.80
CA ALA A 8 -10.20 7.64 -16.24
C ALA A 8 -10.64 8.54 -15.08
N ASN A 9 -10.56 9.86 -15.27
CA ASN A 9 -11.13 10.80 -14.31
C ASN A 9 -12.64 10.55 -14.16
N GLU A 10 -13.13 10.51 -12.92
CA GLU A 10 -14.53 10.20 -12.57
C GLU A 10 -15.02 8.80 -12.97
N ASP A 11 -14.11 7.90 -13.41
CA ASP A 11 -14.46 6.54 -13.84
C ASP A 11 -13.67 5.50 -13.03
N VAL A 12 -14.38 4.86 -12.08
CA VAL A 12 -13.86 3.75 -11.27
C VAL A 12 -14.65 2.49 -11.61
N GLN A 13 -13.96 1.47 -12.08
CA GLN A 13 -14.55 0.21 -12.51
C GLN A 13 -14.11 -0.95 -11.61
N TYR A 14 -15.07 -1.74 -11.12
CA TYR A 14 -14.79 -3.02 -10.47
C TYR A 14 -14.63 -4.09 -11.53
N GLN A 15 -13.42 -4.55 -11.72
CA GLN A 15 -13.08 -5.46 -12.81
C GLN A 15 -12.05 -6.52 -12.43
N GLU A 16 -11.88 -7.50 -13.29
CA GLU A 16 -10.77 -8.45 -13.19
C GLU A 16 -9.50 -7.85 -13.79
N VAL A 17 -8.41 -7.98 -13.02
CA VAL A 17 -7.08 -7.59 -13.44
C VAL A 17 -6.10 -8.74 -13.21
N GLU A 18 -4.94 -8.69 -13.84
CA GLU A 18 -3.88 -9.66 -13.59
C GLU A 18 -3.44 -9.60 -12.12
N GLU A 19 -3.19 -10.77 -11.54
CA GLU A 19 -2.68 -10.86 -10.17
C GLU A 19 -1.19 -10.47 -10.14
N PRO A 20 -0.77 -9.59 -9.21
CA PRO A 20 0.61 -9.14 -9.18
C PRO A 20 1.56 -10.28 -8.81
N GLN A 21 2.69 -10.35 -9.49
CA GLN A 21 3.73 -11.33 -9.23
C GLN A 21 4.68 -10.85 -8.15
N VAL A 22 5.09 -11.77 -7.27
CA VAL A 22 6.07 -11.48 -6.23
C VAL A 22 7.48 -11.46 -6.82
N THR A 23 8.25 -10.44 -6.47
CA THR A 23 9.66 -10.28 -6.84
C THR A 23 10.55 -10.40 -5.59
N PRO A 24 11.87 -10.61 -5.73
CA PRO A 24 12.79 -10.66 -4.59
C PRO A 24 12.63 -9.44 -3.66
N GLY A 25 12.63 -9.67 -2.34
CA GLY A 25 12.46 -8.66 -1.33
C GLY A 25 11.02 -8.13 -1.13
N HIS A 26 10.05 -8.67 -1.88
CA HIS A 26 8.63 -8.27 -1.80
C HIS A 26 7.76 -9.38 -1.22
N VAL A 27 6.59 -8.98 -0.77
CA VAL A 27 5.57 -9.88 -0.23
C VAL A 27 4.22 -9.60 -0.87
N LYS A 28 3.43 -10.64 -1.13
CA LYS A 28 2.04 -10.53 -1.56
C LYS A 28 1.13 -10.60 -0.35
N ILE A 29 0.27 -9.63 -0.24
CA ILE A 29 -0.70 -9.50 0.84
C ILE A 29 -2.10 -9.72 0.26
N LYS A 30 -2.84 -10.68 0.82
CA LYS A 30 -4.27 -10.80 0.60
C LYS A 30 -4.97 -9.73 1.43
N VAL A 31 -5.51 -8.73 0.78
CA VAL A 31 -6.16 -7.61 1.45
C VAL A 31 -7.44 -8.06 2.14
N ARG A 32 -7.58 -7.69 3.41
CA ARG A 32 -8.79 -7.93 4.20
C ARG A 32 -9.64 -6.68 4.35
N TYR A 33 -8.97 -5.54 4.57
CA TYR A 33 -9.59 -4.24 4.65
C TYR A 33 -8.72 -3.19 3.97
N SER A 34 -9.36 -2.29 3.24
CA SER A 34 -8.72 -1.11 2.66
C SER A 34 -9.60 0.10 2.93
N GLY A 35 -9.02 1.16 3.49
CA GLY A 35 -9.65 2.46 3.68
C GLY A 35 -9.64 3.29 2.41
N ILE A 36 -10.52 4.29 2.38
CA ILE A 36 -10.54 5.32 1.34
C ILE A 36 -10.04 6.61 1.97
N CYS A 37 -8.82 6.99 1.66
CA CYS A 37 -8.23 8.23 2.14
C CYS A 37 -8.97 9.45 1.55
N GLY A 38 -9.12 10.50 2.35
CA GLY A 38 -9.68 11.76 1.85
C GLY A 38 -8.93 12.35 0.66
N SER A 39 -7.65 12.01 0.50
CA SER A 39 -6.83 12.40 -0.65
C SER A 39 -7.18 11.68 -1.96
N ASP A 40 -7.84 10.52 -1.89
CA ASP A 40 -8.25 9.76 -3.08
C ASP A 40 -9.47 10.38 -3.76
N ILE A 41 -10.34 11.03 -2.99
CA ILE A 41 -11.57 11.67 -3.51
C ILE A 41 -11.25 12.70 -4.60
N PRO A 42 -10.42 13.73 -4.36
CA PRO A 42 -10.09 14.70 -5.41
C PRO A 42 -9.25 14.10 -6.54
N ARG A 43 -8.46 13.03 -6.30
CA ARG A 43 -7.75 12.31 -7.36
C ARG A 43 -8.70 11.65 -8.34
N VAL A 44 -9.78 11.08 -7.84
CA VAL A 44 -10.79 10.42 -8.69
C VAL A 44 -11.68 11.45 -9.37
N LEU A 45 -12.16 12.46 -8.61
CA LEU A 45 -13.24 13.33 -9.07
C LEU A 45 -12.77 14.64 -9.74
N ASN A 46 -11.54 15.12 -9.46
CA ASN A 46 -11.14 16.48 -9.88
C ASN A 46 -9.79 16.55 -10.58
N HIS A 47 -8.72 16.09 -9.89
CA HIS A 47 -7.35 16.37 -10.31
C HIS A 47 -6.72 15.27 -11.16
N GLY A 48 -7.36 14.11 -11.21
CA GLY A 48 -6.79 12.92 -11.82
C GLY A 48 -5.71 12.25 -10.97
N VAL A 49 -5.25 11.12 -11.43
CA VAL A 49 -4.19 10.29 -10.84
C VAL A 49 -2.89 10.44 -11.62
N HIS A 50 -1.78 9.92 -11.10
CA HIS A 50 -0.48 10.03 -11.76
C HIS A 50 -0.41 9.27 -13.10
N PHE A 51 -1.15 8.19 -13.23
CA PHE A 51 -1.27 7.39 -14.45
C PHE A 51 -2.57 6.57 -14.44
N TYR A 52 -3.03 6.18 -15.61
CA TYR A 52 -4.20 5.31 -15.80
C TYR A 52 -3.79 4.05 -16.58
N PRO A 53 -4.36 2.87 -16.28
CA PRO A 53 -5.24 2.57 -15.16
C PRO A 53 -4.47 2.41 -13.85
N ILE A 54 -5.07 2.77 -12.72
CA ILE A 54 -4.48 2.59 -11.39
C ILE A 54 -5.48 2.01 -10.41
N VAL A 55 -5.00 1.15 -9.53
CA VAL A 55 -5.68 0.75 -8.29
C VAL A 55 -5.21 1.67 -7.18
N LEU A 56 -6.12 2.41 -6.55
CA LEU A 56 -5.82 3.22 -5.38
C LEU A 56 -5.83 2.38 -4.09
N GLY A 57 -5.76 3.03 -2.94
CA GLY A 57 -5.78 2.40 -1.62
C GLY A 57 -4.40 2.23 -1.02
N HIS A 58 -4.20 2.87 0.12
CA HIS A 58 -2.94 2.88 0.85
C HIS A 58 -3.13 2.75 2.36
N GLU A 59 -4.35 2.67 2.84
CA GLU A 59 -4.77 2.43 4.22
C GLU A 59 -5.30 1.00 4.32
N PHE A 60 -4.42 -0.01 4.46
CA PHE A 60 -4.86 -1.39 4.33
C PHE A 60 -4.23 -2.35 5.35
N SER A 61 -4.91 -3.47 5.53
CA SER A 61 -4.42 -4.62 6.29
C SER A 61 -4.77 -5.94 5.60
N GLY A 62 -4.01 -6.98 5.88
CA GLY A 62 -4.25 -8.28 5.30
C GLY A 62 -3.28 -9.35 5.79
N ASP A 63 -3.32 -10.49 5.13
CA ASP A 63 -2.45 -11.64 5.41
C ASP A 63 -1.36 -11.75 4.35
N VAL A 64 -0.13 -11.98 4.78
CA VAL A 64 0.95 -12.35 3.86
C VAL A 64 0.66 -13.75 3.32
N VAL A 65 0.50 -13.87 2.00
CA VAL A 65 0.18 -15.15 1.34
C VAL A 65 1.33 -15.69 0.50
N GLU A 66 2.30 -14.86 0.14
CA GLU A 66 3.48 -15.24 -0.62
C GLU A 66 4.64 -14.30 -0.26
N VAL A 67 5.86 -14.84 -0.21
CA VAL A 67 7.09 -14.08 0.07
C VAL A 67 8.12 -14.33 -1.03
N GLY A 68 8.77 -13.27 -1.47
CA GLY A 68 9.85 -13.35 -2.44
C GLY A 68 11.19 -13.78 -1.84
N GLU A 69 12.13 -14.09 -2.71
CA GLU A 69 13.49 -14.42 -2.29
C GLU A 69 14.10 -13.28 -1.45
N GLY A 70 14.79 -13.63 -0.37
CA GLY A 70 15.49 -12.68 0.51
C GLY A 70 14.59 -12.00 1.55
N VAL A 71 13.30 -12.26 1.58
CA VAL A 71 12.39 -11.77 2.63
C VAL A 71 12.72 -12.48 3.96
N THR A 72 12.87 -11.70 5.03
CA THR A 72 13.27 -12.20 6.36
C THR A 72 12.45 -11.63 7.52
N LYS A 73 11.76 -10.49 7.33
CA LYS A 73 11.05 -9.78 8.40
C LYS A 73 9.63 -10.29 8.63
N VAL A 74 9.03 -10.87 7.61
CA VAL A 74 7.68 -11.41 7.65
C VAL A 74 7.64 -12.77 6.95
N LYS A 75 6.62 -13.58 7.25
CA LYS A 75 6.39 -14.91 6.67
C LYS A 75 4.94 -15.06 6.24
N VAL A 76 4.67 -16.08 5.42
CA VAL A 76 3.30 -16.47 5.06
C VAL A 76 2.48 -16.75 6.32
N GLY A 77 1.30 -16.17 6.38
CA GLY A 77 0.36 -16.22 7.50
C GLY A 77 0.47 -15.05 8.48
N ASP A 78 1.50 -14.21 8.37
CA ASP A 78 1.59 -13.01 9.20
C ASP A 78 0.50 -12.00 8.81
N ARG A 79 -0.08 -11.38 9.83
CA ARG A 79 -1.04 -10.29 9.70
C ARG A 79 -0.30 -8.97 9.64
N VAL A 80 -0.55 -8.19 8.60
CA VAL A 80 0.21 -6.97 8.35
C VAL A 80 -0.68 -5.78 7.99
N SER A 81 -0.21 -4.58 8.37
CA SER A 81 -0.68 -3.30 7.88
C SER A 81 0.30 -2.76 6.84
N GLY A 82 -0.18 -2.03 5.87
CA GLY A 82 0.66 -1.40 4.86
C GLY A 82 1.24 -0.06 5.31
N ALA A 83 2.55 0.14 5.15
CA ALA A 83 3.19 1.45 5.22
C ALA A 83 3.44 1.95 3.79
N PRO A 84 2.70 2.97 3.29
CA PRO A 84 2.63 3.21 1.84
C PRO A 84 3.83 3.96 1.25
N LEU A 85 4.64 4.64 2.04
CA LEU A 85 5.80 5.38 1.54
C LEU A 85 6.90 4.42 1.05
N LEU A 86 7.33 4.61 -0.18
CA LEU A 86 8.42 3.87 -0.83
C LEU A 86 9.61 4.79 -1.07
N PRO A 87 10.50 4.97 -0.07
CA PRO A 87 11.68 5.82 -0.23
C PRO A 87 12.70 5.16 -1.16
N CYS A 88 13.47 5.96 -1.90
CA CYS A 88 14.44 5.43 -2.88
C CYS A 88 15.65 4.73 -2.25
N MET A 89 15.87 4.85 -0.96
CA MET A 89 16.96 4.30 -0.15
C MET A 89 18.39 4.72 -0.57
N LYS A 90 18.51 5.66 -1.52
CA LYS A 90 19.81 6.04 -2.14
C LYS A 90 20.18 7.51 -1.95
N CYS A 91 19.21 8.42 -1.81
CA CYS A 91 19.48 9.85 -1.66
C CYS A 91 20.00 10.18 -0.25
N ASP A 92 20.58 11.35 -0.07
CA ASP A 92 21.18 11.81 1.20
C ASP A 92 20.19 11.78 2.36
N ASP A 93 18.92 12.12 2.10
CA ASP A 93 17.88 12.09 3.13
C ASP A 93 17.57 10.64 3.55
N CYS A 94 17.48 9.72 2.59
CA CYS A 94 17.30 8.29 2.89
C CYS A 94 18.47 7.70 3.67
N GLN A 95 19.70 8.07 3.32
CA GLN A 95 20.91 7.62 4.03
C GLN A 95 20.95 8.09 5.50
N LYS A 96 20.29 9.22 5.79
CA LYS A 96 20.16 9.76 7.15
C LYS A 96 18.91 9.26 7.89
N GLY A 97 18.09 8.40 7.26
CA GLY A 97 16.82 7.90 7.83
C GLY A 97 15.64 8.87 7.69
N ASN A 98 15.79 9.98 7.01
CA ASN A 98 14.75 10.99 6.78
C ASN A 98 13.89 10.60 5.57
N PHE A 99 13.22 9.45 5.63
CA PHE A 99 12.51 8.86 4.50
C PHE A 99 11.39 9.75 3.93
N SER A 100 10.71 10.52 4.78
CA SER A 100 9.67 11.48 4.38
C SER A 100 10.20 12.64 3.54
N LEU A 101 11.51 12.92 3.56
CA LEU A 101 12.16 13.93 2.74
C LEU A 101 12.77 13.37 1.46
N CYS A 102 12.53 12.10 1.15
CA CYS A 102 13.05 11.47 -0.07
C CYS A 102 12.55 12.19 -1.33
N LYS A 103 13.50 12.66 -2.16
CA LYS A 103 13.19 13.38 -3.42
C LYS A 103 12.71 12.47 -4.55
N HIS A 104 12.94 11.17 -4.42
CA HIS A 104 12.65 10.15 -5.43
C HIS A 104 11.75 9.06 -4.87
N TYR A 105 10.82 9.42 -3.99
CA TYR A 105 9.90 8.45 -3.40
C TYR A 105 8.84 7.99 -4.41
N SER A 106 8.38 6.76 -4.22
CA SER A 106 7.10 6.31 -4.73
C SER A 106 6.11 6.10 -3.59
N PHE A 107 4.86 5.73 -3.91
CA PHE A 107 3.81 5.63 -2.91
C PHE A 107 2.75 4.63 -3.36
N ILE A 108 2.48 3.62 -2.55
CA ILE A 108 1.46 2.59 -2.80
C ILE A 108 0.09 3.27 -2.93
N GLY A 109 -0.70 2.88 -3.92
CA GLY A 109 -2.04 3.42 -4.16
C GLY A 109 -2.06 4.87 -4.68
N SER A 110 -0.94 5.37 -5.20
CA SER A 110 -0.86 6.73 -5.77
C SER A 110 0.12 6.80 -6.94
N ARG A 111 1.35 6.32 -6.75
CA ARG A 111 2.42 6.22 -7.77
C ARG A 111 2.73 4.78 -8.14
N GLU A 112 2.25 3.84 -7.35
CA GLU A 112 2.25 2.40 -7.57
C GLU A 112 0.82 1.89 -7.41
N GLN A 113 0.56 0.67 -7.89
CA GLN A 113 -0.72 0.00 -7.67
C GLN A 113 -0.99 -0.18 -6.17
N GLY A 114 -2.22 0.03 -5.75
CA GLY A 114 -2.63 0.02 -4.35
C GLY A 114 -3.48 -1.18 -3.95
N ALA A 115 -4.10 -1.04 -2.78
CA ALA A 115 -4.74 -2.13 -2.06
C ALA A 115 -6.28 -2.19 -2.22
N ASN A 116 -6.90 -1.37 -3.08
CA ASN A 116 -8.32 -1.51 -3.41
C ASN A 116 -8.53 -2.70 -4.39
N ALA A 117 -7.96 -3.86 -4.04
CA ALA A 117 -7.93 -5.11 -4.80
C ALA A 117 -7.85 -6.32 -3.86
N ASP A 118 -8.02 -7.54 -4.41
CA ASP A 118 -7.87 -8.77 -3.62
C ASP A 118 -6.45 -8.93 -3.07
N TYR A 119 -5.43 -8.52 -3.84
CA TYR A 119 -4.02 -8.65 -3.49
C TYR A 119 -3.23 -7.39 -3.84
N VAL A 120 -2.21 -7.12 -3.03
CA VAL A 120 -1.18 -6.10 -3.29
C VAL A 120 0.20 -6.69 -3.03
N VAL A 121 1.19 -6.29 -3.82
CA VAL A 121 2.60 -6.66 -3.61
C VAL A 121 3.36 -5.44 -3.14
N VAL A 122 4.10 -5.58 -2.03
CA VAL A 122 4.87 -4.49 -1.42
C VAL A 122 6.26 -4.98 -1.00
N PRO A 123 7.27 -4.10 -0.89
CA PRO A 123 8.54 -4.47 -0.25
C PRO A 123 8.30 -4.95 1.19
N GLU A 124 9.10 -5.90 1.68
CA GLU A 124 8.93 -6.46 3.04
C GLU A 124 8.91 -5.40 4.15
N GLN A 125 9.69 -4.33 3.98
CA GLN A 125 9.77 -3.22 4.95
C GLN A 125 8.47 -2.41 5.06
N ASN A 126 7.60 -2.51 4.06
CA ASN A 126 6.31 -1.84 3.98
C ASN A 126 5.15 -2.71 4.49
N ALA A 127 5.42 -3.97 4.83
CA ALA A 127 4.49 -4.89 5.49
C ALA A 127 4.78 -4.92 6.99
N VAL A 128 4.00 -4.20 7.77
CA VAL A 128 4.22 -4.02 9.22
C VAL A 128 3.37 -5.01 10.01
N PRO A 129 3.97 -6.02 10.67
CA PRO A 129 3.20 -7.00 11.45
C PRO A 129 2.45 -6.35 12.61
N PHE A 130 1.29 -6.86 12.93
CA PHE A 130 0.53 -6.50 14.12
C PHE A 130 0.00 -7.73 14.86
N ALA A 131 -0.35 -7.55 16.14
CA ALA A 131 -0.73 -8.63 17.03
C ALA A 131 -2.07 -9.28 16.61
N ASP A 132 -2.22 -10.59 16.85
CA ASP A 132 -3.37 -11.40 16.45
C ASP A 132 -4.69 -10.96 17.07
N ASN A 133 -4.64 -10.32 18.23
CA ASN A 133 -5.84 -9.79 18.91
C ASN A 133 -6.32 -8.43 18.37
N VAL A 134 -5.60 -7.82 17.42
CA VAL A 134 -6.04 -6.58 16.75
C VAL A 134 -6.89 -6.94 15.53
N PRO A 135 -8.15 -6.48 15.41
CA PRO A 135 -8.96 -6.69 14.21
C PRO A 135 -8.32 -6.08 12.95
N TYR A 136 -8.58 -6.67 11.78
CA TYR A 136 -8.01 -6.16 10.52
C TYR A 136 -8.48 -4.72 10.20
N GLU A 137 -9.72 -4.37 10.55
CA GLU A 137 -10.24 -3.02 10.41
C GLU A 137 -9.37 -2.00 11.16
N GLN A 138 -8.95 -2.35 12.38
CA GLN A 138 -8.03 -1.51 13.14
C GLN A 138 -6.62 -1.52 12.54
N GLY A 139 -6.17 -2.66 12.02
CA GLY A 139 -4.91 -2.76 11.29
C GLY A 139 -4.86 -1.83 10.07
N ALA A 140 -5.97 -1.71 9.32
CA ALA A 140 -6.06 -0.78 8.20
C ALA A 140 -6.03 0.69 8.63
N MET A 141 -6.44 0.99 9.87
CA MET A 141 -6.42 2.34 10.44
C MET A 141 -5.04 2.77 10.97
N PHE A 142 -4.03 1.91 10.97
CA PHE A 142 -2.70 2.29 11.48
C PHE A 142 -2.07 3.40 10.65
N GLU A 143 -2.18 3.35 9.32
CA GLU A 143 -1.67 4.40 8.45
C GLU A 143 -2.28 5.77 8.79
N PRO A 144 -3.62 5.98 8.72
CA PRO A 144 -4.20 7.28 9.04
C PRO A 144 -4.00 7.69 10.51
N ALA A 145 -3.88 6.75 11.44
CA ALA A 145 -3.54 7.04 12.83
C ALA A 145 -2.14 7.65 12.96
N THR A 146 -1.16 7.21 12.15
CA THR A 146 0.20 7.80 12.18
C THR A 146 0.18 9.24 11.72
N VAL A 147 -0.68 9.60 10.76
CA VAL A 147 -0.85 11.00 10.31
C VAL A 147 -1.37 11.87 11.46
N ALA A 148 -2.39 11.39 12.20
CA ALA A 148 -2.94 12.10 13.33
C ALA A 148 -1.90 12.28 14.48
N ILE A 149 -1.15 11.21 14.81
CA ILE A 149 -0.12 11.23 15.85
C ILE A 149 1.04 12.16 15.47
N HIS A 150 1.41 12.19 14.18
CA HIS A 150 2.49 13.08 13.72
C HIS A 150 2.12 14.56 13.79
N GLY A 151 0.83 14.90 13.78
CA GLY A 151 0.31 16.26 13.84
C GLY A 151 0.19 16.86 15.24
N VAL A 152 0.43 16.08 16.31
CA VAL A 152 0.41 16.50 17.72
C VAL A 152 1.82 16.44 18.31
#